data_1a3971ad84d82867dc6a6fc78703bbc2
#
_entry.id   1a3971ad84d82867dc6a6fc78703bbc2
#
_cell.length_a   1.000
_cell.length_b   1.000
_cell.length_c   1.000
_cell.angle_alpha   90.00
_cell.angle_beta   90.00
_cell.angle_gamma   90.00
#
_symmetry.space_group_name_H-M   'P 1'
#
loop_
_entity.id
_entity.type
_entity.pdbx_description
1 polymer ?
#
loop_
_entity_poly.entity_id
_entity_poly.type
_entity_poly.pdbx_seq_one_letter_code
_entity_poly.pdbx_strand_id
1 'polypeptide(L)'
;AVILAIIAAPLTAQDRPVIEIDVNGGVIEPMNIALANFIAETGGAGDYATNIAAVIASDLTGTGLFREIPSSAHIARVDSINASIEFGDWRAINAQVLIIGSVATDSAGSLTVKFRLYDAVTQREIGSGVQLAGNEGQWRRIAHKLADTIYTRLTGQGGYFDSRVVFVAESGPKDARRKQLAIMDYDGASLQMLTDDTSIVLAPRFSPNGRDVLYTSYENGAPQVFLLNVDSQQRQVLLTDATNMSFAPRFAPDGQSVIMSSTDGGNTDLYRVDLATRATTRLTDDGSIDTAPSYAPDGSRIVFESDRGGSQQLYVMSASGGEATRISFGEGRYATPVWSPRGDLIAFTKIMGGRFHIGVMNVDGSGERLLTESFLDEAPTWSPNGRVLMFFRESSGENGAPQIYSVDLSGRTLRQVPTAGSFASDPAW
;
A
#
# COMPACT_ATOMS: atom_id res chain seq x y z
N ALA A 1 -13.57 38.90 58.78
CA ALA A 1 -12.40 38.31 58.12
C ALA A 1 -12.81 36.95 57.58
N VAL A 2 -12.94 36.83 56.22
CA VAL A 2 -13.22 35.56 55.53
C VAL A 2 -11.88 35.07 54.97
N ILE A 3 -11.39 33.96 55.50
CA ILE A 3 -10.17 33.31 55.00
C ILE A 3 -10.54 32.46 53.80
N LEU A 4 -10.10 32.89 52.65
CA LEU A 4 -10.23 32.12 51.39
C LEU A 4 -9.07 31.10 51.34
N ALA A 5 -9.36 29.83 51.56
CA ALA A 5 -8.43 28.74 51.39
C ALA A 5 -8.34 28.40 49.89
N ILE A 6 -7.22 28.73 49.24
CA ILE A 6 -6.88 28.30 47.89
C ILE A 6 -6.42 26.85 47.98
N ILE A 7 -7.27 25.90 47.54
CA ILE A 7 -6.88 24.49 47.32
C ILE A 7 -6.12 24.44 46.01
N ALA A 8 -4.79 24.33 46.08
CA ALA A 8 -3.99 24.00 44.92
C ALA A 8 -4.26 22.54 44.55
N ALA A 9 -4.96 22.33 43.43
CA ALA A 9 -5.06 21.03 42.80
C ALA A 9 -3.66 20.59 42.30
N PRO A 10 -3.28 19.33 42.52
CA PRO A 10 -2.02 18.83 41.93
C PRO A 10 -2.11 18.91 40.40
N LEU A 11 -1.20 19.64 39.78
CA LEU A 11 -0.96 19.53 38.34
C LEU A 11 -0.58 18.06 38.07
N THR A 12 -1.50 17.33 37.47
CA THR A 12 -1.16 16.07 36.82
C THR A 12 -0.10 16.38 35.79
N ALA A 13 1.07 15.72 35.91
CA ALA A 13 2.12 15.79 34.91
C ALA A 13 1.46 15.41 33.57
N GLN A 14 1.27 16.39 32.69
CA GLN A 14 0.91 16.12 31.31
C GLN A 14 2.01 15.21 30.76
N ASP A 15 1.61 14.00 30.34
CA ASP A 15 2.47 13.13 29.56
C ASP A 15 3.00 13.95 28.40
N ARG A 16 4.28 14.31 28.47
CA ARG A 16 4.95 14.91 27.30
C ARG A 16 4.92 13.85 26.22
N PRO A 17 4.47 14.19 24.98
CA PRO A 17 4.43 13.23 23.93
C PRO A 17 5.82 12.60 23.79
N VAL A 18 5.85 11.29 23.77
CA VAL A 18 6.94 10.48 23.29
C VAL A 18 7.30 10.98 21.89
N ILE A 19 8.56 10.93 21.49
CA ILE A 19 9.02 11.34 20.16
C ILE A 19 8.02 10.88 19.10
N GLU A 20 7.40 11.84 18.41
CA GLU A 20 6.46 11.58 17.31
C GLU A 20 6.95 12.31 16.07
N ILE A 21 6.97 11.61 14.92
CA ILE A 21 7.32 12.21 13.63
C ILE A 21 6.05 12.82 13.04
N ASP A 22 6.03 14.14 12.83
CA ASP A 22 4.98 14.77 12.02
C ASP A 22 5.20 14.47 10.53
N VAL A 23 4.49 13.51 10.03
CA VAL A 23 4.55 13.08 8.62
C VAL A 23 3.80 14.02 7.65
N ASN A 24 3.18 15.09 8.15
CA ASN A 24 2.40 16.05 7.36
C ASN A 24 3.16 17.34 7.03
N GLY A 25 4.32 17.57 7.62
CA GLY A 25 5.07 18.82 7.49
C GLY A 25 6.34 18.70 6.66
N GLY A 26 6.61 19.66 5.82
CA GLY A 26 7.88 20.10 5.19
C GLY A 26 8.98 19.08 4.90
N VAL A 27 10.23 19.49 5.02
CA VAL A 27 11.41 18.60 4.96
C VAL A 27 11.58 17.91 6.31
N ILE A 28 11.29 16.59 6.35
CA ILE A 28 11.48 15.79 7.55
C ILE A 28 12.94 15.33 7.59
N GLU A 29 13.68 15.66 8.66
CA GLU A 29 14.96 15.03 8.92
C GLU A 29 14.71 13.60 9.44
N PRO A 30 15.27 12.55 8.81
CA PRO A 30 15.03 11.17 9.24
C PRO A 30 15.49 10.94 10.69
N MET A 31 14.64 10.32 11.50
CA MET A 31 14.92 9.96 12.89
C MET A 31 15.99 8.86 12.95
N ASN A 32 17.05 9.07 13.72
CA ASN A 32 18.10 8.08 13.91
C ASN A 32 17.61 6.95 14.82
N ILE A 33 17.55 5.73 14.29
CA ILE A 33 17.18 4.53 15.03
C ILE A 33 18.39 3.60 15.20
N ALA A 34 18.56 3.07 16.40
CA ALA A 34 19.48 1.98 16.67
C ALA A 34 18.68 0.68 16.79
N LEU A 35 18.86 -0.22 15.85
CA LEU A 35 18.31 -1.58 15.91
C LEU A 35 19.41 -2.49 16.46
N ALA A 36 19.34 -2.83 17.75
CA ALA A 36 20.24 -3.80 18.34
C ALA A 36 20.04 -5.18 17.71
N ASN A 37 21.11 -5.96 17.58
CA ASN A 37 20.97 -7.33 17.11
C ASN A 37 19.94 -8.07 17.95
N PHE A 38 18.98 -8.72 17.30
CA PHE A 38 17.99 -9.53 18.01
C PHE A 38 18.68 -10.73 18.65
N ILE A 39 18.28 -11.02 19.88
CA ILE A 39 18.87 -12.05 20.71
C ILE A 39 18.27 -13.40 20.33
N ALA A 40 19.08 -14.36 19.95
CA ALA A 40 18.66 -15.75 19.79
C ALA A 40 18.55 -16.43 21.17
N GLU A 41 17.32 -16.64 21.68
CA GLU A 41 17.08 -17.26 22.97
C GLU A 41 17.27 -18.80 22.93
N THR A 42 17.24 -19.39 21.72
CA THR A 42 17.41 -20.85 21.48
C THR A 42 18.39 -21.10 20.34
N GLY A 43 19.01 -22.30 20.29
CA GLY A 43 20.05 -22.63 19.33
C GLY A 43 19.62 -22.58 17.85
N GLY A 44 18.33 -22.75 17.53
CA GLY A 44 17.79 -22.65 16.15
C GLY A 44 17.36 -21.25 15.74
N ALA A 45 17.40 -20.26 16.64
CA ALA A 45 16.81 -18.94 16.41
C ALA A 45 17.77 -17.93 15.74
N GLY A 46 19.05 -18.24 15.55
CA GLY A 46 20.08 -17.28 15.12
C GLY A 46 19.80 -16.63 13.76
N ASP A 47 19.47 -17.43 12.75
CA ASP A 47 19.17 -16.93 11.41
C ASP A 47 17.87 -16.11 11.40
N TYR A 48 16.85 -16.54 12.14
CA TYR A 48 15.60 -15.79 12.29
C TYR A 48 15.83 -14.44 12.99
N ALA A 49 16.65 -14.42 14.04
CA ALA A 49 16.98 -13.19 14.75
C ALA A 49 17.64 -12.15 13.82
N THR A 50 18.59 -12.60 12.99
CA THR A 50 19.28 -11.77 12.01
C THR A 50 18.34 -11.30 10.91
N ASN A 51 17.56 -12.21 10.33
CA ASN A 51 16.68 -11.89 9.19
C ASN A 51 15.50 -11.00 9.58
N ILE A 52 14.90 -11.24 10.76
CA ILE A 52 13.80 -10.40 11.29
C ILE A 52 14.28 -8.98 11.53
N ALA A 53 15.45 -8.80 12.16
CA ALA A 53 16.03 -7.49 12.37
C ALA A 53 16.29 -6.76 11.04
N ALA A 54 16.84 -7.46 10.05
CA ALA A 54 17.11 -6.90 8.72
C ALA A 54 15.83 -6.45 7.99
N VAL A 55 14.74 -7.22 8.07
CA VAL A 55 13.45 -6.84 7.49
C VAL A 55 12.89 -5.61 8.19
N ILE A 56 12.89 -5.56 9.52
CA ILE A 56 12.42 -4.39 10.28
C ILE A 56 13.23 -3.14 9.90
N ALA A 57 14.55 -3.24 9.80
CA ALA A 57 15.42 -2.13 9.39
C ALA A 57 15.08 -1.64 7.98
N SER A 58 14.90 -2.57 7.03
CA SER A 58 14.54 -2.28 5.64
C SER A 58 13.18 -1.59 5.55
N ASP A 59 12.17 -2.10 6.26
CA ASP A 59 10.82 -1.54 6.28
C ASP A 59 10.83 -0.09 6.79
N LEU A 60 11.45 0.15 7.94
CA LEU A 60 11.48 1.47 8.57
C LEU A 60 12.28 2.47 7.71
N THR A 61 13.50 2.12 7.31
CA THR A 61 14.35 3.00 6.49
C THR A 61 13.75 3.24 5.10
N GLY A 62 13.02 2.24 4.61
CA GLY A 62 12.25 2.30 3.36
C GLY A 62 11.27 3.45 3.28
N THR A 63 10.75 3.92 4.40
CA THR A 63 9.83 5.05 4.46
C THR A 63 10.49 6.41 4.23
N GLY A 64 11.81 6.53 4.37
CA GLY A 64 12.52 7.80 4.38
C GLY A 64 12.37 8.60 5.69
N LEU A 65 11.56 8.11 6.65
CA LEU A 65 11.35 8.76 7.94
C LEU A 65 12.40 8.35 8.98
N PHE A 66 13.10 7.25 8.74
CA PHE A 66 14.06 6.69 9.67
C PHE A 66 15.43 6.51 9.01
N ARG A 67 16.47 6.68 9.78
CA ARG A 67 17.86 6.38 9.41
C ARG A 67 18.42 5.39 10.41
N GLU A 68 18.80 4.20 9.94
CA GLU A 68 19.45 3.20 10.78
C GLU A 68 20.89 3.61 11.11
N ILE A 69 21.27 3.49 12.38
CA ILE A 69 22.66 3.56 12.81
C ILE A 69 23.26 2.16 12.62
N PRO A 70 24.31 2.00 11.78
CA PRO A 70 24.87 0.70 11.50
C PRO A 70 25.33 -0.02 12.78
N SER A 71 25.10 -1.32 12.87
CA SER A 71 25.45 -2.13 14.04
C SER A 71 26.96 -2.07 14.39
N SER A 72 27.82 -1.81 13.41
CA SER A 72 29.26 -1.60 13.61
C SER A 72 29.59 -0.33 14.42
N ALA A 73 28.67 0.62 14.50
CA ALA A 73 28.80 1.84 15.29
C ALA A 73 28.25 1.69 16.71
N HIS A 74 27.60 0.58 17.04
CA HIS A 74 27.03 0.34 18.37
C HIS A 74 28.14 0.15 19.39
N ILE A 75 28.13 0.95 20.47
CA ILE A 75 29.09 0.88 21.56
C ILE A 75 28.71 -0.25 22.52
N ALA A 76 27.41 -0.33 22.87
CA ALA A 76 26.85 -1.33 23.76
C ALA A 76 26.28 -2.53 23.02
N ARG A 77 26.25 -3.69 23.69
CA ARG A 77 25.49 -4.87 23.28
C ARG A 77 24.37 -5.13 24.27
N VAL A 78 23.28 -5.68 23.78
CA VAL A 78 22.14 -6.11 24.59
C VAL A 78 22.03 -7.62 24.49
N ASP A 79 22.27 -8.31 25.60
CA ASP A 79 22.32 -9.78 25.66
C ASP A 79 21.04 -10.40 26.19
N SER A 80 20.08 -9.60 26.68
CA SER A 80 18.78 -10.03 27.15
C SER A 80 17.71 -8.97 26.87
N ILE A 81 16.51 -9.39 26.47
CA ILE A 81 15.38 -8.49 26.26
C ILE A 81 14.95 -7.75 27.56
N ASN A 82 15.34 -8.28 28.71
CA ASN A 82 15.06 -7.73 30.03
C ASN A 82 16.30 -7.08 30.67
N ALA A 83 17.40 -6.91 29.92
CA ALA A 83 18.59 -6.23 30.44
C ALA A 83 18.30 -4.75 30.78
N SER A 84 19.00 -4.24 31.76
CA SER A 84 19.05 -2.79 32.00
C SER A 84 19.77 -2.12 30.83
N ILE A 85 19.19 -1.04 30.32
CA ILE A 85 19.75 -0.32 29.17
C ILE A 85 20.61 0.85 29.64
N GLU A 86 21.88 0.82 29.21
CA GLU A 86 22.83 1.94 29.40
C GLU A 86 22.61 2.98 28.29
N PHE A 87 21.60 3.84 28.47
CA PHE A 87 21.21 4.83 27.45
C PHE A 87 22.33 5.81 27.06
N GLY A 88 23.37 5.96 27.91
CA GLY A 88 24.53 6.81 27.61
C GLY A 88 25.23 6.41 26.32
N ASP A 89 25.45 5.13 26.10
CA ASP A 89 26.14 4.58 24.93
C ASP A 89 25.33 4.77 23.63
N TRP A 90 24.02 4.62 23.71
CA TRP A 90 23.14 4.85 22.57
C TRP A 90 23.03 6.33 22.19
N ARG A 91 22.99 7.23 23.18
CA ARG A 91 23.02 8.67 22.92
C ARG A 91 24.36 9.14 22.34
N ALA A 92 25.46 8.51 22.76
CA ALA A 92 26.80 8.85 22.24
C ALA A 92 26.92 8.62 20.73
N ILE A 93 26.14 7.70 20.16
CA ILE A 93 26.05 7.45 18.71
C ILE A 93 24.85 8.18 18.05
N ASN A 94 24.25 9.16 18.72
CA ASN A 94 23.09 9.93 18.27
C ASN A 94 21.82 9.10 17.99
N ALA A 95 21.62 7.97 18.66
CA ALA A 95 20.36 7.24 18.61
C ALA A 95 19.26 8.04 19.32
N GLN A 96 18.16 8.28 18.63
CA GLN A 96 16.94 8.87 19.20
C GLN A 96 16.02 7.77 19.70
N VAL A 97 15.98 6.65 18.99
CA VAL A 97 15.18 5.46 19.30
C VAL A 97 16.08 4.23 19.34
N LEU A 98 15.85 3.38 20.34
CA LEU A 98 16.48 2.06 20.46
C LEU A 98 15.43 0.97 20.35
N ILE A 99 15.66 0.02 19.45
CA ILE A 99 14.83 -1.17 19.23
C ILE A 99 15.64 -2.38 19.68
N ILE A 100 15.12 -3.15 20.62
CA ILE A 100 15.71 -4.41 21.06
C ILE A 100 14.70 -5.54 20.86
N GLY A 101 15.17 -6.72 20.52
CA GLY A 101 14.30 -7.87 20.32
C GLY A 101 14.97 -9.19 20.66
N SER A 102 14.15 -10.23 20.78
CA SER A 102 14.60 -11.60 20.94
C SER A 102 13.73 -12.56 20.15
N VAL A 103 14.33 -13.69 19.78
CA VAL A 103 13.71 -14.74 18.97
C VAL A 103 13.97 -16.09 19.63
N ALA A 104 12.92 -16.89 19.76
CA ALA A 104 12.99 -18.27 20.20
C ALA A 104 12.27 -19.18 19.21
N THR A 105 12.84 -20.36 18.97
CA THR A 105 12.21 -21.46 18.23
C THR A 105 12.09 -22.68 19.12
N ASP A 106 11.10 -23.54 18.87
CA ASP A 106 10.95 -24.82 19.52
C ASP A 106 11.07 -26.00 18.54
N SER A 107 11.12 -27.22 19.07
CA SER A 107 11.21 -28.43 18.26
C SER A 107 9.98 -28.75 17.42
N ALA A 108 8.87 -28.05 17.64
CA ALA A 108 7.64 -28.17 16.87
C ALA A 108 7.57 -27.17 15.70
N GLY A 109 8.63 -26.38 15.48
CA GLY A 109 8.68 -25.34 14.44
C GLY A 109 7.89 -24.08 14.78
N SER A 110 7.63 -23.83 16.08
CA SER A 110 7.03 -22.58 16.53
C SER A 110 8.11 -21.51 16.65
N LEU A 111 7.74 -20.28 16.26
CA LEU A 111 8.58 -19.10 16.35
C LEU A 111 7.93 -18.09 17.29
N THR A 112 8.67 -17.62 18.28
CA THR A 112 8.26 -16.53 19.17
C THR A 112 9.23 -15.37 19.03
N VAL A 113 8.71 -14.18 18.76
CA VAL A 113 9.51 -12.96 18.64
C VAL A 113 8.99 -11.93 19.61
N LYS A 114 9.89 -11.33 20.37
CA LYS A 114 9.59 -10.25 21.31
C LYS A 114 10.37 -9.00 20.92
N PHE A 115 9.81 -7.83 21.16
CA PHE A 115 10.56 -6.59 21.04
C PHE A 115 10.15 -5.56 22.11
N ARG A 116 11.05 -4.61 22.36
CA ARG A 116 10.85 -3.40 23.14
C ARG A 116 11.39 -2.21 22.39
N LEU A 117 10.74 -1.07 22.58
CA LEU A 117 11.05 0.18 21.93
C LEU A 117 11.32 1.25 22.99
N TYR A 118 12.44 1.96 22.85
CA TYR A 118 12.83 2.99 23.83
C TYR A 118 13.13 4.32 23.14
N ASP A 119 12.69 5.39 23.76
CA ASP A 119 13.21 6.72 23.52
C ASP A 119 14.56 6.84 24.23
N ALA A 120 15.65 6.90 23.47
CA ALA A 120 17.01 6.96 24.01
C ALA A 120 17.31 8.32 24.67
N VAL A 121 16.58 9.39 24.30
CA VAL A 121 16.76 10.74 24.83
C VAL A 121 16.09 10.87 26.19
N THR A 122 14.82 10.49 26.29
CA THR A 122 14.04 10.54 27.54
C THR A 122 14.25 9.32 28.42
N GLN A 123 14.93 8.27 27.94
CA GLN A 123 15.22 6.99 28.61
C GLN A 123 13.96 6.24 29.05
N ARG A 124 12.90 6.35 28.25
CA ARG A 124 11.61 5.71 28.53
C ARG A 124 11.26 4.67 27.48
N GLU A 125 10.56 3.62 27.91
CA GLU A 125 9.95 2.66 27.00
C GLU A 125 8.75 3.30 26.29
N ILE A 126 8.70 3.15 24.97
CA ILE A 126 7.62 3.62 24.11
C ILE A 126 6.56 2.51 23.97
N GLY A 127 5.49 2.63 24.71
CA GLY A 127 4.48 1.58 24.84
C GLY A 127 5.00 0.38 25.64
N SER A 128 4.25 -0.69 25.72
CA SER A 128 4.68 -1.94 26.37
C SER A 128 5.41 -2.86 25.39
N GLY A 129 6.27 -3.74 25.91
CA GLY A 129 6.86 -4.82 25.12
C GLY A 129 5.80 -5.63 24.38
N VAL A 130 6.12 -6.13 23.19
CA VAL A 130 5.24 -6.94 22.33
C VAL A 130 5.84 -8.31 22.13
N GLN A 131 4.98 -9.32 22.13
CA GLN A 131 5.33 -10.69 21.75
C GLN A 131 4.39 -11.14 20.65
N LEU A 132 4.95 -11.66 19.55
CA LEU A 132 4.24 -12.34 18.49
C LEU A 132 4.70 -13.78 18.39
N ALA A 133 3.76 -14.68 18.07
CA ALA A 133 4.04 -16.08 17.85
C ALA A 133 3.44 -16.56 16.53
N GLY A 134 4.07 -17.55 15.93
CA GLY A 134 3.64 -18.20 14.69
C GLY A 134 4.48 -19.43 14.41
N ASN A 135 4.43 -19.96 13.21
CA ASN A 135 5.37 -20.99 12.76
C ASN A 135 6.57 -20.36 12.03
N GLU A 136 7.63 -21.12 11.88
CA GLU A 136 8.88 -20.68 11.23
C GLU A 136 8.65 -20.14 9.81
N GLY A 137 7.71 -20.68 9.03
CA GLY A 137 7.38 -20.19 7.69
C GLY A 137 6.75 -18.78 7.68
N GLN A 138 6.29 -18.28 8.83
CA GLN A 138 5.67 -16.96 8.98
C GLN A 138 6.64 -15.88 9.49
N TRP A 139 7.93 -16.20 9.62
CA TRP A 139 8.93 -15.30 10.22
C TRP A 139 8.95 -13.90 9.58
N ARG A 140 8.84 -13.85 8.25
CA ARG A 140 8.86 -12.58 7.50
C ARG A 140 7.62 -11.74 7.80
N ARG A 141 6.44 -12.36 7.79
CA ARG A 141 5.19 -11.70 8.16
C ARG A 141 5.21 -11.18 9.60
N ILE A 142 5.85 -11.92 10.53
CA ILE A 142 6.05 -11.46 11.91
C ILE A 142 6.94 -10.22 11.92
N ALA A 143 8.02 -10.20 11.14
CA ALA A 143 8.91 -9.03 11.02
C ALA A 143 8.16 -7.78 10.55
N HIS A 144 7.36 -7.88 9.47
CA HIS A 144 6.53 -6.79 8.97
C HIS A 144 5.52 -6.28 10.01
N LYS A 145 4.85 -7.17 10.76
CA LYS A 145 3.95 -6.78 11.86
C LYS A 145 4.66 -6.03 12.98
N LEU A 146 5.89 -6.41 13.29
CA LEU A 146 6.71 -5.70 14.26
C LEU A 146 7.09 -4.32 13.73
N ALA A 147 7.52 -4.23 12.47
CA ALA A 147 7.79 -2.96 11.81
C ALA A 147 6.56 -2.04 11.78
N ASP A 148 5.36 -2.58 11.47
CA ASP A 148 4.09 -1.85 11.55
C ASP A 148 3.81 -1.30 12.95
N THR A 149 4.07 -2.12 13.98
CA THR A 149 3.88 -1.69 15.38
C THR A 149 4.85 -0.58 15.75
N ILE A 150 6.12 -0.70 15.36
CA ILE A 150 7.15 0.32 15.61
C ILE A 150 6.80 1.61 14.87
N TYR A 151 6.48 1.51 13.58
CA TYR A 151 6.06 2.63 12.74
C TYR A 151 4.87 3.37 13.35
N THR A 152 3.84 2.63 13.76
CA THR A 152 2.63 3.22 14.36
C THR A 152 2.93 3.96 15.66
N ARG A 153 3.79 3.39 16.52
CA ARG A 153 4.17 4.03 17.79
C ARG A 153 5.00 5.31 17.62
N LEU A 154 5.79 5.39 16.54
CA LEU A 154 6.67 6.52 16.28
C LEU A 154 6.04 7.61 15.42
N THR A 155 5.00 7.30 14.65
CA THR A 155 4.40 8.23 13.69
C THR A 155 2.93 8.55 13.98
N GLY A 156 2.29 7.81 14.89
CA GLY A 156 0.84 7.88 15.10
C GLY A 156 -0.01 7.40 13.92
N GLN A 157 0.62 6.91 12.83
CA GLN A 157 -0.04 6.44 11.62
C GLN A 157 -0.07 4.91 11.58
N GLY A 158 -1.12 4.32 10.98
CA GLY A 158 -1.16 2.88 10.74
C GLY A 158 0.02 2.41 9.89
N GLY A 159 0.53 1.21 10.16
CA GLY A 159 1.55 0.57 9.34
C GLY A 159 0.99 0.06 8.01
N TYR A 160 1.87 -0.41 7.12
CA TYR A 160 1.50 -0.97 5.82
C TYR A 160 2.43 -2.09 5.35
N PHE A 161 3.36 -2.51 6.20
CA PHE A 161 4.39 -3.48 5.83
C PHE A 161 3.85 -4.92 5.80
N ASP A 162 2.94 -5.31 6.72
CA ASP A 162 2.24 -6.61 6.66
C ASP A 162 1.13 -6.57 5.61
N SER A 163 1.48 -6.32 4.36
CA SER A 163 0.55 -6.27 3.24
C SER A 163 1.11 -6.94 1.99
N ARG A 164 0.22 -7.28 1.05
CA ARG A 164 0.57 -7.92 -0.21
C ARG A 164 0.15 -7.07 -1.39
N VAL A 165 0.85 -7.26 -2.49
CA VAL A 165 0.57 -6.61 -3.78
C VAL A 165 0.25 -7.70 -4.80
N VAL A 166 -0.89 -7.58 -5.46
CA VAL A 166 -1.19 -8.34 -6.67
C VAL A 166 -0.87 -7.48 -7.88
N PHE A 167 -0.30 -8.06 -8.92
CA PHE A 167 0.13 -7.33 -10.10
C PHE A 167 0.12 -8.24 -11.34
N VAL A 168 0.34 -7.67 -12.51
CA VAL A 168 0.54 -8.40 -13.74
C VAL A 168 2.03 -8.63 -13.95
N ALA A 169 2.48 -9.87 -13.80
CA ALA A 169 3.83 -10.29 -14.15
C ALA A 169 3.91 -10.49 -15.68
N GLU A 170 4.90 -9.88 -16.30
CA GLU A 170 5.08 -9.92 -17.76
C GLU A 170 6.40 -10.58 -18.15
N SER A 171 6.39 -11.30 -19.25
CA SER A 171 7.58 -11.94 -19.84
C SER A 171 7.53 -11.92 -21.36
N GLY A 172 8.67 -12.20 -21.99
CA GLY A 172 8.80 -12.21 -23.45
C GLY A 172 9.06 -10.84 -24.08
N PRO A 173 9.24 -10.78 -25.38
CA PRO A 173 9.52 -9.55 -26.10
C PRO A 173 8.32 -8.59 -26.12
N LYS A 174 8.55 -7.31 -26.38
CA LYS A 174 7.53 -6.25 -26.27
C LYS A 174 6.30 -6.47 -27.14
N ASP A 175 6.48 -7.03 -28.33
CA ASP A 175 5.44 -7.33 -29.30
C ASP A 175 4.71 -8.67 -29.06
N ALA A 176 5.20 -9.47 -28.12
CA ALA A 176 4.61 -10.77 -27.77
C ALA A 176 4.67 -11.03 -26.25
N ARG A 177 4.26 -10.03 -25.45
CA ARG A 177 4.20 -10.14 -23.98
C ARG A 177 3.24 -11.20 -23.55
N ARG A 178 3.70 -12.09 -22.67
CA ARG A 178 2.87 -13.01 -21.91
C ARG A 178 2.62 -12.39 -20.54
N LYS A 179 1.39 -12.53 -20.05
CA LYS A 179 0.91 -11.87 -18.84
C LYS A 179 0.30 -12.89 -17.90
N GLN A 180 0.65 -12.79 -16.61
CA GLN A 180 0.12 -13.65 -15.54
C GLN A 180 -0.22 -12.78 -14.33
N LEU A 181 -1.24 -13.16 -13.57
CA LEU A 181 -1.41 -12.57 -12.24
C LEU A 181 -0.37 -13.15 -11.29
N ALA A 182 0.25 -12.29 -10.54
CA ALA A 182 1.19 -12.64 -9.49
C ALA A 182 0.86 -11.88 -8.20
N ILE A 183 1.26 -12.46 -7.06
CA ILE A 183 1.13 -11.87 -5.74
C ILE A 183 2.49 -11.92 -5.04
N MET A 184 2.81 -10.89 -4.27
CA MET A 184 4.04 -10.80 -3.49
C MET A 184 3.81 -10.00 -2.21
N ASP A 185 4.74 -10.08 -1.26
CA ASP A 185 4.80 -9.11 -0.16
C ASP A 185 5.08 -7.71 -0.72
N TYR A 186 4.70 -6.66 -0.01
CA TYR A 186 4.79 -5.27 -0.50
C TYR A 186 6.21 -4.87 -0.94
N ASP A 187 7.24 -5.54 -0.40
CA ASP A 187 8.67 -5.29 -0.67
C ASP A 187 9.27 -6.18 -1.76
N GLY A 188 8.42 -6.97 -2.45
CA GLY A 188 8.80 -7.83 -3.56
C GLY A 188 9.19 -9.26 -3.18
N ALA A 189 9.15 -9.62 -1.90
CA ALA A 189 9.41 -10.98 -1.46
C ALA A 189 8.19 -11.92 -1.66
N SER A 190 8.40 -13.21 -1.46
CA SER A 190 7.33 -14.24 -1.46
C SER A 190 6.51 -14.27 -2.77
N LEU A 191 7.13 -14.00 -3.92
CA LEU A 191 6.46 -13.99 -5.22
C LEU A 191 5.81 -15.35 -5.52
N GLN A 192 4.52 -15.31 -5.88
CA GLN A 192 3.75 -16.46 -6.31
C GLN A 192 2.91 -16.11 -7.55
N MET A 193 2.92 -16.97 -8.58
CA MET A 193 2.02 -16.85 -9.72
C MET A 193 0.63 -17.38 -9.35
N LEU A 194 -0.41 -16.64 -9.73
CA LEU A 194 -1.82 -16.97 -9.47
C LEU A 194 -2.53 -17.55 -10.69
N THR A 195 -2.05 -17.24 -11.89
CA THR A 195 -2.59 -17.74 -13.18
C THR A 195 -1.46 -18.25 -14.06
N ASP A 196 -1.83 -19.00 -15.13
CA ASP A 196 -0.92 -19.30 -16.23
C ASP A 196 -0.78 -18.11 -17.19
N ASP A 197 0.03 -18.24 -18.23
CA ASP A 197 0.33 -17.24 -19.25
C ASP A 197 -0.41 -17.47 -20.58
N THR A 198 -1.52 -18.22 -20.55
CA THR A 198 -2.28 -18.61 -21.77
C THR A 198 -3.18 -17.49 -22.26
N SER A 199 -3.51 -16.52 -21.41
CA SER A 199 -4.45 -15.44 -21.72
C SER A 199 -3.93 -14.10 -21.21
N ILE A 200 -4.30 -13.02 -21.89
CA ILE A 200 -4.00 -11.66 -21.40
C ILE A 200 -4.84 -11.39 -20.15
N VAL A 201 -4.18 -10.99 -19.07
CA VAL A 201 -4.79 -10.55 -17.81
C VAL A 201 -4.35 -9.12 -17.48
N LEU A 202 -5.26 -8.31 -16.93
CA LEU A 202 -5.05 -6.89 -16.65
C LEU A 202 -5.79 -6.45 -15.40
N ALA A 203 -5.37 -5.32 -14.84
CA ALA A 203 -6.07 -4.56 -13.80
C ALA A 203 -6.54 -5.40 -12.60
N PRO A 204 -5.67 -6.19 -11.95
CA PRO A 204 -6.06 -6.92 -10.75
C PRO A 204 -6.42 -5.97 -9.60
N ARG A 205 -7.36 -6.40 -8.73
CA ARG A 205 -7.79 -5.62 -7.55
C ARG A 205 -8.16 -6.55 -6.41
N PHE A 206 -7.62 -6.32 -5.23
CA PHE A 206 -7.98 -7.06 -4.02
C PHE A 206 -9.40 -6.77 -3.56
N SER A 207 -10.04 -7.78 -3.01
CA SER A 207 -11.20 -7.62 -2.13
C SER A 207 -10.78 -6.97 -0.80
N PRO A 208 -11.69 -6.29 -0.08
CA PRO A 208 -11.38 -5.65 1.21
C PRO A 208 -10.82 -6.62 2.27
N ASN A 209 -11.15 -7.91 2.18
CA ASN A 209 -10.64 -8.96 3.08
C ASN A 209 -9.30 -9.57 2.61
N GLY A 210 -8.77 -9.18 1.44
CA GLY A 210 -7.51 -9.64 0.87
C GLY A 210 -7.48 -11.11 0.43
N ARG A 211 -8.66 -11.77 0.30
CA ARG A 211 -8.75 -13.20 -0.09
C ARG A 211 -9.07 -13.42 -1.56
N ASP A 212 -9.75 -12.47 -2.15
CA ASP A 212 -10.19 -12.56 -3.53
C ASP A 212 -9.59 -11.43 -4.36
N VAL A 213 -9.39 -11.69 -5.64
CA VAL A 213 -8.86 -10.75 -6.63
C VAL A 213 -9.83 -10.68 -7.80
N LEU A 214 -10.30 -9.47 -8.12
CA LEU A 214 -10.91 -9.17 -9.41
C LEU A 214 -9.84 -8.88 -10.44
N TYR A 215 -10.06 -9.28 -11.67
CA TYR A 215 -9.17 -8.93 -12.78
C TYR A 215 -9.92 -9.02 -14.12
N THR A 216 -9.37 -8.39 -15.13
CA THR A 216 -9.85 -8.51 -16.51
C THR A 216 -9.07 -9.61 -17.22
N SER A 217 -9.74 -10.55 -17.90
CA SER A 217 -9.13 -11.60 -18.72
C SER A 217 -9.74 -11.67 -20.11
N TYR A 218 -8.92 -12.05 -21.08
CA TYR A 218 -9.30 -12.27 -22.46
C TYR A 218 -9.43 -13.77 -22.82
N GLU A 219 -9.50 -14.66 -21.82
CA GLU A 219 -9.54 -16.11 -22.05
C GLU A 219 -10.75 -16.57 -22.90
N ASN A 220 -11.84 -15.81 -22.90
CA ASN A 220 -13.03 -16.07 -23.70
C ASN A 220 -13.08 -15.25 -25.01
N GLY A 221 -11.95 -14.66 -25.45
CA GLY A 221 -11.82 -13.90 -26.70
C GLY A 221 -12.16 -12.40 -26.58
N ALA A 222 -12.95 -12.00 -25.58
CA ALA A 222 -13.28 -10.61 -25.25
C ALA A 222 -12.91 -10.32 -23.78
N PRO A 223 -12.64 -9.06 -23.41
CA PRO A 223 -12.34 -8.72 -22.04
C PRO A 223 -13.55 -8.95 -21.13
N GLN A 224 -13.37 -9.78 -20.11
CA GLN A 224 -14.35 -10.06 -19.08
C GLN A 224 -13.74 -9.98 -17.70
N VAL A 225 -14.57 -9.59 -16.73
CA VAL A 225 -14.15 -9.54 -15.32
C VAL A 225 -14.28 -10.93 -14.69
N PHE A 226 -13.21 -11.35 -14.05
CA PHE A 226 -13.10 -12.60 -13.30
C PHE A 226 -12.89 -12.33 -11.81
N LEU A 227 -13.35 -13.25 -11.00
CA LEU A 227 -13.09 -13.34 -9.57
C LEU A 227 -12.21 -14.56 -9.30
N LEU A 228 -11.07 -14.38 -8.66
CA LEU A 228 -10.11 -15.43 -8.29
C LEU A 228 -9.94 -15.43 -6.77
N ASN A 229 -10.04 -16.60 -6.15
CA ASN A 229 -9.68 -16.77 -4.74
C ASN A 229 -8.19 -17.09 -4.63
N VAL A 230 -7.45 -16.29 -3.84
CA VAL A 230 -5.99 -16.36 -3.73
C VAL A 230 -5.51 -17.68 -3.13
N ASP A 231 -6.23 -18.21 -2.14
CA ASP A 231 -5.81 -19.42 -1.42
C ASP A 231 -6.08 -20.70 -2.20
N SER A 232 -7.28 -20.81 -2.79
CA SER A 232 -7.69 -22.00 -3.56
C SER A 232 -7.35 -21.94 -5.05
N GLN A 233 -6.98 -20.74 -5.54
CA GLN A 233 -6.77 -20.43 -6.97
C GLN A 233 -7.98 -20.76 -7.88
N GLN A 234 -9.15 -20.94 -7.28
CA GLN A 234 -10.38 -21.08 -8.04
C GLN A 234 -10.78 -19.75 -8.64
N ARG A 235 -11.17 -19.78 -9.92
CA ARG A 235 -11.59 -18.61 -10.67
C ARG A 235 -12.95 -18.81 -11.33
N GLN A 236 -13.70 -17.73 -11.44
CA GLN A 236 -14.99 -17.72 -12.13
C GLN A 236 -15.20 -16.38 -12.81
N VAL A 237 -15.91 -16.39 -13.95
CA VAL A 237 -16.34 -15.15 -14.60
C VAL A 237 -17.39 -14.46 -13.72
N LEU A 238 -17.32 -13.14 -13.62
CA LEU A 238 -18.25 -12.37 -12.79
C LEU A 238 -19.67 -12.33 -13.41
N LEU A 239 -19.75 -12.08 -14.71
CA LEU A 239 -20.99 -12.08 -15.49
C LEU A 239 -20.85 -13.05 -16.68
N THR A 240 -21.85 -13.88 -16.86
CA THR A 240 -21.86 -14.92 -17.93
C THR A 240 -22.35 -14.41 -19.28
N ASP A 241 -22.86 -13.17 -19.36
CA ASP A 241 -23.26 -12.56 -20.62
C ASP A 241 -22.01 -12.19 -21.44
N ALA A 242 -21.73 -12.99 -22.45
CA ALA A 242 -20.56 -12.86 -23.32
C ALA A 242 -20.70 -11.76 -24.38
N THR A 243 -21.84 -11.07 -24.47
CA THR A 243 -22.09 -10.07 -25.52
C THR A 243 -21.42 -8.72 -25.20
N ASN A 244 -21.20 -8.44 -23.92
CA ASN A 244 -20.64 -7.18 -23.45
C ASN A 244 -19.22 -7.35 -22.93
N MET A 245 -18.32 -6.45 -23.33
CA MET A 245 -16.98 -6.35 -22.74
C MET A 245 -17.10 -5.75 -21.34
N SER A 246 -16.43 -6.34 -20.36
CA SER A 246 -16.33 -5.81 -19.00
C SER A 246 -14.87 -5.73 -18.53
N PHE A 247 -14.49 -4.63 -17.87
CA PHE A 247 -13.11 -4.37 -17.48
C PHE A 247 -12.99 -3.34 -16.34
N ALA A 248 -11.76 -3.10 -15.88
CA ALA A 248 -11.42 -2.17 -14.80
C ALA A 248 -12.28 -2.32 -13.53
N PRO A 249 -12.41 -3.54 -12.98
CA PRO A 249 -13.29 -3.80 -11.84
C PRO A 249 -12.70 -3.24 -10.53
N ARG A 250 -13.60 -2.92 -9.58
CA ARG A 250 -13.27 -2.62 -8.19
C ARG A 250 -14.33 -3.14 -7.24
N PHE A 251 -13.92 -3.69 -6.11
CA PHE A 251 -14.84 -3.99 -5.02
C PHE A 251 -15.39 -2.72 -4.38
N ALA A 252 -16.63 -2.79 -3.94
CA ALA A 252 -17.13 -1.84 -2.95
C ALA A 252 -16.44 -2.07 -1.59
N PRO A 253 -16.33 -1.05 -0.74
CA PRO A 253 -15.65 -1.17 0.55
C PRO A 253 -16.23 -2.24 1.50
N ASP A 254 -17.52 -2.54 1.37
CA ASP A 254 -18.20 -3.60 2.12
C ASP A 254 -17.94 -5.02 1.57
N GLY A 255 -17.30 -5.12 0.39
CA GLY A 255 -17.02 -6.39 -0.28
C GLY A 255 -18.25 -7.13 -0.81
N GLN A 256 -19.44 -6.51 -0.85
CA GLN A 256 -20.68 -7.16 -1.29
C GLN A 256 -21.02 -6.90 -2.75
N SER A 257 -20.44 -5.86 -3.33
CA SER A 257 -20.64 -5.53 -4.74
C SER A 257 -19.34 -5.14 -5.43
N VAL A 258 -19.39 -5.12 -6.74
CA VAL A 258 -18.29 -4.70 -7.63
C VAL A 258 -18.81 -3.60 -8.53
N ILE A 259 -17.98 -2.58 -8.76
CA ILE A 259 -18.18 -1.61 -9.82
C ILE A 259 -17.18 -1.91 -10.94
N MET A 260 -17.61 -1.76 -12.19
CA MET A 260 -16.77 -2.01 -13.36
C MET A 260 -17.23 -1.17 -14.54
N SER A 261 -16.38 -1.07 -15.55
CA SER A 261 -16.74 -0.55 -16.85
C SER A 261 -17.30 -1.66 -17.71
N SER A 262 -18.38 -1.40 -18.45
CA SER A 262 -18.94 -2.35 -19.42
C SER A 262 -19.37 -1.63 -20.68
N THR A 263 -19.08 -2.26 -21.85
CA THR A 263 -19.44 -1.74 -23.17
C THR A 263 -20.71 -2.41 -23.64
N ASP A 264 -21.76 -1.62 -23.88
CA ASP A 264 -23.04 -2.06 -24.45
C ASP A 264 -23.40 -1.15 -25.64
N GLY A 265 -23.73 -1.76 -26.78
CA GLY A 265 -24.15 -1.03 -27.97
C GLY A 265 -23.13 -0.03 -28.52
N GLY A 266 -21.82 -0.16 -28.18
CA GLY A 266 -20.75 0.72 -28.63
C GLY A 266 -20.42 1.88 -27.68
N ASN A 267 -21.16 2.04 -26.58
CA ASN A 267 -20.84 2.96 -25.49
C ASN A 267 -20.28 2.20 -24.29
N THR A 268 -19.48 2.89 -23.47
CA THR A 268 -18.89 2.32 -22.25
C THR A 268 -19.38 3.08 -21.04
N ASP A 269 -20.02 2.37 -20.14
CA ASP A 269 -20.65 2.90 -18.95
C ASP A 269 -20.18 2.19 -17.67
N LEU A 270 -20.48 2.79 -16.53
CA LEU A 270 -20.24 2.19 -15.23
C LEU A 270 -21.42 1.33 -14.79
N TYR A 271 -21.12 0.13 -14.33
CA TYR A 271 -22.09 -0.83 -13.80
C TYR A 271 -21.69 -1.29 -12.42
N ARG A 272 -22.69 -1.46 -11.54
CA ARG A 272 -22.56 -2.15 -10.27
C ARG A 272 -23.13 -3.55 -10.37
N VAL A 273 -22.41 -4.53 -9.83
CA VAL A 273 -22.83 -5.94 -9.77
C VAL A 273 -22.89 -6.36 -8.30
N ASP A 274 -24.02 -6.83 -7.85
CA ASP A 274 -24.18 -7.48 -6.55
C ASP A 274 -23.58 -8.89 -6.60
N LEU A 275 -22.66 -9.21 -5.70
CA LEU A 275 -21.91 -10.48 -5.75
C LEU A 275 -22.74 -11.70 -5.36
N ALA A 276 -23.76 -11.55 -4.54
CA ALA A 276 -24.62 -12.65 -4.11
C ALA A 276 -25.67 -12.99 -5.16
N THR A 277 -26.33 -11.99 -5.74
CA THR A 277 -27.46 -12.17 -6.68
C THR A 277 -27.04 -12.09 -8.13
N ARG A 278 -25.83 -11.56 -8.43
CA ARG A 278 -25.36 -11.22 -9.80
C ARG A 278 -26.22 -10.16 -10.50
N ALA A 279 -27.11 -9.49 -9.77
CA ALA A 279 -27.90 -8.40 -10.31
C ALA A 279 -27.00 -7.22 -10.71
N THR A 280 -27.24 -6.67 -11.89
CA THR A 280 -26.48 -5.58 -12.50
C THR A 280 -27.30 -4.29 -12.48
N THR A 281 -26.68 -3.19 -12.12
CA THR A 281 -27.29 -1.85 -12.17
C THR A 281 -26.37 -0.93 -12.96
N ARG A 282 -26.86 -0.33 -14.04
CA ARG A 282 -26.16 0.71 -14.80
C ARG A 282 -26.17 2.01 -14.01
N LEU A 283 -25.02 2.67 -13.87
CA LEU A 283 -24.83 3.88 -13.06
C LEU A 283 -24.67 5.13 -13.92
N THR A 284 -24.15 5.01 -15.15
CA THR A 284 -24.02 6.13 -16.13
C THR A 284 -24.66 5.74 -17.46
N ASP A 285 -25.19 6.72 -18.22
CA ASP A 285 -25.89 6.51 -19.51
C ASP A 285 -25.90 7.76 -20.42
N ASP A 286 -24.92 8.66 -20.29
CA ASP A 286 -24.94 9.95 -21.00
C ASP A 286 -24.28 9.93 -22.39
N GLY A 287 -23.88 8.78 -22.90
CA GLY A 287 -23.27 8.61 -24.22
C GLY A 287 -21.77 8.89 -24.26
N SER A 288 -21.15 9.21 -23.14
CA SER A 288 -19.69 9.35 -22.98
C SER A 288 -19.04 8.03 -22.66
N ILE A 289 -17.71 7.97 -22.79
CA ILE A 289 -16.91 6.83 -22.37
C ILE A 289 -16.56 7.01 -20.89
N ASP A 290 -17.22 6.26 -20.02
CA ASP A 290 -17.01 6.27 -18.57
C ASP A 290 -16.26 5.01 -18.12
N THR A 291 -15.05 5.18 -17.54
CA THR A 291 -14.18 4.05 -17.20
C THR A 291 -13.43 4.23 -15.88
N ALA A 292 -12.72 3.17 -15.47
CA ALA A 292 -11.82 3.12 -14.32
C ALA A 292 -12.42 3.67 -13.01
N PRO A 293 -13.58 3.16 -12.57
CA PRO A 293 -14.23 3.65 -11.37
C PRO A 293 -13.48 3.26 -10.10
N SER A 294 -13.55 4.10 -9.05
CA SER A 294 -13.03 3.83 -7.72
C SER A 294 -13.95 4.39 -6.64
N TYR A 295 -14.33 3.55 -5.66
CA TYR A 295 -15.14 3.99 -4.54
C TYR A 295 -14.38 4.88 -3.55
N ALA A 296 -15.09 5.83 -2.95
CA ALA A 296 -14.69 6.42 -1.68
C ALA A 296 -14.70 5.34 -0.58
N PRO A 297 -13.83 5.43 0.45
CA PRO A 297 -13.73 4.38 1.47
C PRO A 297 -14.99 4.22 2.33
N ASP A 298 -15.86 5.23 2.39
CA ASP A 298 -17.18 5.17 3.03
C ASP A 298 -18.28 4.55 2.13
N GLY A 299 -17.94 4.23 0.86
CA GLY A 299 -18.88 3.65 -0.10
C GLY A 299 -19.93 4.63 -0.66
N SER A 300 -19.92 5.91 -0.27
CA SER A 300 -20.96 6.87 -0.64
C SER A 300 -20.81 7.46 -2.04
N ARG A 301 -19.58 7.53 -2.57
CA ARG A 301 -19.24 8.17 -3.83
C ARG A 301 -18.31 7.32 -4.67
N ILE A 302 -18.24 7.66 -5.94
CA ILE A 302 -17.35 7.06 -6.94
C ILE A 302 -16.60 8.16 -7.65
N VAL A 303 -15.29 7.98 -7.85
CA VAL A 303 -14.50 8.76 -8.82
C VAL A 303 -14.28 7.89 -10.05
N PHE A 304 -14.30 8.47 -11.23
CA PHE A 304 -14.09 7.79 -12.50
C PHE A 304 -13.57 8.75 -13.56
N GLU A 305 -13.09 8.22 -14.67
CA GLU A 305 -12.69 9.00 -15.83
C GLU A 305 -13.80 9.03 -16.87
N SER A 306 -13.96 10.18 -17.54
CA SER A 306 -14.98 10.39 -18.57
C SER A 306 -14.51 11.39 -19.61
N ASP A 307 -14.92 11.22 -20.85
CA ASP A 307 -14.68 12.15 -21.94
C ASP A 307 -15.87 13.11 -22.21
N ARG A 308 -16.89 13.14 -21.35
CA ARG A 308 -18.11 13.98 -21.47
C ARG A 308 -17.82 15.48 -21.61
N GLY A 309 -16.67 15.94 -21.18
CA GLY A 309 -16.18 17.33 -21.35
C GLY A 309 -15.36 17.56 -22.61
N GLY A 310 -15.34 16.61 -23.57
CA GLY A 310 -14.57 16.65 -24.81
C GLY A 310 -13.14 16.10 -24.71
N SER A 311 -12.67 15.80 -23.51
CA SER A 311 -11.41 15.10 -23.26
C SER A 311 -11.50 14.33 -21.95
N GLN A 312 -10.65 13.31 -21.79
CA GLN A 312 -10.59 12.43 -20.64
C GLN A 312 -10.24 13.21 -19.36
N GLN A 313 -11.18 13.26 -18.42
CA GLN A 313 -11.10 14.02 -17.16
C GLN A 313 -11.68 13.19 -16.01
N LEU A 314 -11.44 13.62 -14.77
CA LEU A 314 -11.97 12.96 -13.58
C LEU A 314 -13.29 13.59 -13.13
N TYR A 315 -14.22 12.71 -12.79
CA TYR A 315 -15.55 13.07 -12.30
C TYR A 315 -15.86 12.30 -11.02
N VAL A 316 -16.67 12.90 -10.16
CA VAL A 316 -17.20 12.30 -8.94
C VAL A 316 -18.71 12.29 -8.99
N MET A 317 -19.33 11.19 -8.60
CA MET A 317 -20.77 11.04 -8.46
C MET A 317 -21.14 10.24 -7.22
N SER A 318 -22.45 10.20 -6.91
CA SER A 318 -22.98 9.24 -5.90
C SER A 318 -22.73 7.80 -6.32
N ALA A 319 -22.47 6.92 -5.36
CA ALA A 319 -22.35 5.47 -5.60
C ALA A 319 -23.66 4.81 -6.08
N SER A 320 -24.78 5.51 -5.97
CA SER A 320 -26.09 5.09 -6.51
C SER A 320 -26.34 5.57 -7.95
N GLY A 321 -25.37 6.25 -8.58
CA GLY A 321 -25.53 6.91 -9.87
C GLY A 321 -26.08 8.34 -9.75
N GLY A 322 -26.38 8.97 -10.88
CA GLY A 322 -26.91 10.31 -10.98
C GLY A 322 -25.91 11.32 -11.56
N GLU A 323 -26.03 12.60 -11.18
CA GLU A 323 -25.21 13.67 -11.73
C GLU A 323 -23.74 13.50 -11.36
N ALA A 324 -22.86 13.67 -12.34
CA ALA A 324 -21.41 13.60 -12.20
C ALA A 324 -20.79 15.01 -12.24
N THR A 325 -19.97 15.33 -11.27
CA THR A 325 -19.27 16.59 -11.14
C THR A 325 -17.81 16.43 -11.54
N ARG A 326 -17.32 17.23 -12.49
CA ARG A 326 -15.91 17.26 -12.89
C ARG A 326 -15.06 17.84 -11.75
N ILE A 327 -13.90 17.20 -11.48
CA ILE A 327 -12.96 17.62 -10.44
C ILE A 327 -11.56 17.91 -10.99
N SER A 328 -11.23 17.57 -12.25
CA SER A 328 -9.94 17.89 -12.87
C SER A 328 -10.07 19.00 -13.90
N PHE A 329 -9.26 20.05 -13.79
CA PHE A 329 -9.35 21.27 -14.62
C PHE A 329 -8.00 21.73 -15.21
N GLY A 330 -6.90 21.05 -14.88
CA GLY A 330 -5.57 21.35 -15.40
C GLY A 330 -5.41 20.95 -16.87
N GLU A 331 -4.30 21.36 -17.46
CA GLU A 331 -3.92 20.95 -18.82
C GLU A 331 -3.72 19.43 -18.91
N GLY A 332 -3.96 18.86 -20.09
CA GLY A 332 -3.77 17.45 -20.40
C GLY A 332 -4.99 16.58 -20.09
N ARG A 333 -4.76 15.27 -20.08
CA ARG A 333 -5.76 14.24 -19.79
C ARG A 333 -5.49 13.60 -18.44
N TYR A 334 -6.55 13.17 -17.79
CA TYR A 334 -6.48 12.49 -16.49
C TYR A 334 -7.10 11.11 -16.61
N ALA A 335 -6.46 10.12 -16.03
CA ALA A 335 -6.84 8.71 -16.13
C ALA A 335 -6.62 7.95 -14.83
N THR A 336 -7.17 6.73 -14.76
CA THR A 336 -6.96 5.74 -13.69
C THR A 336 -7.07 6.31 -12.27
N PRO A 337 -8.17 7.02 -11.92
CA PRO A 337 -8.30 7.60 -10.59
C PRO A 337 -8.47 6.52 -9.53
N VAL A 338 -7.86 6.75 -8.36
CA VAL A 338 -8.00 5.86 -7.20
C VAL A 338 -8.20 6.69 -5.94
N TRP A 339 -9.32 6.47 -5.27
CA TRP A 339 -9.60 7.12 -3.99
C TRP A 339 -8.68 6.61 -2.89
N SER A 340 -8.12 7.53 -2.10
CA SER A 340 -7.30 7.19 -0.93
C SER A 340 -8.11 6.41 0.11
N PRO A 341 -7.55 5.38 0.77
CA PRO A 341 -8.21 4.70 1.88
C PRO A 341 -8.51 5.62 3.08
N ARG A 342 -7.89 6.79 3.13
CA ARG A 342 -8.14 7.84 4.13
C ARG A 342 -9.34 8.73 3.78
N GLY A 343 -9.82 8.67 2.52
CA GLY A 343 -10.94 9.47 2.04
C GLY A 343 -10.61 10.93 1.69
N ASP A 344 -9.37 11.36 1.85
CA ASP A 344 -8.91 12.74 1.73
C ASP A 344 -8.39 13.11 0.34
N LEU A 345 -7.82 12.15 -0.38
CA LEU A 345 -7.15 12.39 -1.66
C LEU A 345 -7.66 11.43 -2.75
N ILE A 346 -7.44 11.84 -3.99
CA ILE A 346 -7.56 11.01 -5.19
C ILE A 346 -6.19 10.97 -5.86
N ALA A 347 -5.64 9.77 -6.09
CA ALA A 347 -4.47 9.56 -6.94
C ALA A 347 -4.92 9.37 -8.38
N PHE A 348 -4.10 9.78 -9.34
CA PHE A 348 -4.43 9.71 -10.76
C PHE A 348 -3.17 9.62 -11.62
N THR A 349 -3.35 9.17 -12.86
CA THR A 349 -2.39 9.34 -13.95
C THR A 349 -2.75 10.62 -14.72
N LYS A 350 -1.77 11.49 -14.96
CA LYS A 350 -1.91 12.67 -15.82
C LYS A 350 -1.02 12.58 -17.03
N ILE A 351 -1.58 12.86 -18.22
CA ILE A 351 -0.85 12.85 -19.49
C ILE A 351 -0.80 14.27 -20.01
N MET A 352 0.38 14.87 -20.02
CA MET A 352 0.58 16.26 -20.41
C MET A 352 1.92 16.42 -21.13
N GLY A 353 1.94 17.15 -22.26
CA GLY A 353 3.19 17.38 -23.01
C GLY A 353 3.90 16.12 -23.50
N GLY A 354 3.19 15.01 -23.72
CA GLY A 354 3.77 13.70 -24.08
C GLY A 354 4.45 12.97 -22.93
N ARG A 355 4.27 13.41 -21.71
CA ARG A 355 4.79 12.82 -20.48
C ARG A 355 3.66 12.31 -19.59
N PHE A 356 3.95 11.29 -18.79
CA PHE A 356 3.05 10.71 -17.82
C PHE A 356 3.50 11.07 -16.41
N HIS A 357 2.52 11.34 -15.58
CA HIS A 357 2.73 11.74 -14.19
C HIS A 357 1.78 10.96 -13.28
N ILE A 358 2.27 10.49 -12.17
CA ILE A 358 1.42 10.13 -11.04
C ILE A 358 1.20 11.39 -10.21
N GLY A 359 -0.05 11.72 -9.95
CA GLY A 359 -0.43 12.88 -9.17
C GLY A 359 -1.46 12.56 -8.09
N VAL A 360 -1.68 13.51 -7.19
CA VAL A 360 -2.73 13.48 -6.18
C VAL A 360 -3.44 14.83 -6.14
N MET A 361 -4.72 14.81 -5.80
CA MET A 361 -5.52 16.02 -5.56
C MET A 361 -6.51 15.77 -4.40
N ASN A 362 -7.01 16.83 -3.81
CA ASN A 362 -8.14 16.75 -2.89
C ASN A 362 -9.39 16.20 -3.60
N VAL A 363 -10.34 15.67 -2.83
CA VAL A 363 -11.57 15.08 -3.39
C VAL A 363 -12.49 16.07 -4.13
N ASP A 364 -12.27 17.36 -3.94
CA ASP A 364 -12.95 18.46 -4.67
C ASP A 364 -12.17 18.94 -5.90
N GLY A 365 -11.02 18.32 -6.20
CA GLY A 365 -10.12 18.66 -7.30
C GLY A 365 -9.09 19.75 -6.98
N SER A 366 -9.15 20.38 -5.82
CA SER A 366 -8.16 21.38 -5.40
C SER A 366 -6.83 20.71 -4.99
N GLY A 367 -5.77 21.51 -4.86
CA GLY A 367 -4.49 21.04 -4.30
C GLY A 367 -3.78 19.99 -5.15
N GLU A 368 -3.98 20.00 -6.48
CA GLU A 368 -3.27 19.11 -7.40
C GLU A 368 -1.77 19.20 -7.22
N ARG A 369 -1.12 18.04 -7.10
CA ARG A 369 0.34 17.89 -7.05
C ARG A 369 0.78 16.71 -7.89
N LEU A 370 1.77 16.92 -8.76
CA LEU A 370 2.41 15.85 -9.51
C LEU A 370 3.60 15.34 -8.70
N LEU A 371 3.62 14.03 -8.46
CA LEU A 371 4.64 13.35 -7.64
C LEU A 371 5.77 12.79 -8.50
N THR A 372 5.46 12.41 -9.76
CA THR A 372 6.42 11.83 -10.70
C THR A 372 6.28 12.43 -12.09
N GLU A 373 7.30 12.24 -12.92
CA GLU A 373 7.30 12.52 -14.36
C GLU A 373 8.15 11.46 -15.06
N SER A 374 7.61 10.84 -16.13
CA SER A 374 8.36 9.89 -16.93
C SER A 374 7.83 9.75 -18.36
N PHE A 375 8.41 8.81 -19.11
CA PHE A 375 7.90 8.41 -20.43
C PHE A 375 6.52 7.75 -20.29
N LEU A 376 6.35 6.86 -19.28
CA LEU A 376 5.08 6.22 -18.97
C LEU A 376 5.05 5.83 -17.48
N ASP A 377 4.21 6.52 -16.70
CA ASP A 377 3.85 6.20 -15.33
C ASP A 377 2.33 6.05 -15.25
N GLU A 378 1.82 4.87 -14.88
CA GLU A 378 0.38 4.58 -14.88
C GLU A 378 -0.07 3.69 -13.72
N ALA A 379 -1.39 3.61 -13.57
CA ALA A 379 -2.13 2.74 -12.66
C ALA A 379 -1.69 2.87 -11.19
N PRO A 380 -1.85 4.06 -10.59
CA PRO A 380 -1.54 4.24 -9.18
C PRO A 380 -2.43 3.39 -8.28
N THR A 381 -1.87 2.88 -7.19
CA THR A 381 -2.59 2.22 -6.10
C THR A 381 -2.05 2.69 -4.77
N TRP A 382 -2.89 2.74 -3.75
CA TRP A 382 -2.53 3.23 -2.42
C TRP A 382 -2.04 2.11 -1.50
N SER A 383 -1.05 2.42 -0.68
CA SER A 383 -0.77 1.63 0.53
C SER A 383 -1.98 1.63 1.46
N PRO A 384 -2.17 0.58 2.30
CA PRO A 384 -3.30 0.50 3.23
C PRO A 384 -3.48 1.73 4.14
N ASN A 385 -2.40 2.42 4.48
CA ASN A 385 -2.44 3.63 5.32
C ASN A 385 -2.56 4.94 4.51
N GLY A 386 -2.63 4.87 3.18
CA GLY A 386 -2.79 6.04 2.32
C GLY A 386 -1.59 7.01 2.31
N ARG A 387 -0.37 6.54 2.57
CA ARG A 387 0.85 7.37 2.63
C ARG A 387 1.81 7.15 1.47
N VAL A 388 1.70 6.02 0.81
CA VAL A 388 2.56 5.62 -0.30
C VAL A 388 1.69 5.21 -1.48
N LEU A 389 2.13 5.53 -2.69
CA LEU A 389 1.55 5.05 -3.93
C LEU A 389 2.49 4.04 -4.56
N MET A 390 1.95 2.94 -5.08
CA MET A 390 2.60 2.11 -6.09
C MET A 390 2.00 2.39 -7.46
N PHE A 391 2.80 2.23 -8.49
CA PHE A 391 2.43 2.40 -9.89
C PHE A 391 3.43 1.63 -10.76
N PHE A 392 3.14 1.45 -12.03
CA PHE A 392 4.16 0.95 -12.92
C PHE A 392 4.75 2.06 -13.79
N ARG A 393 6.04 1.89 -14.08
CA ARG A 393 6.83 2.76 -14.97
C ARG A 393 7.39 1.94 -16.10
N GLU A 394 7.20 2.39 -17.33
CA GLU A 394 7.87 1.83 -18.48
C GLU A 394 8.89 2.84 -19.05
N SER A 395 10.09 2.37 -19.37
CA SER A 395 11.10 3.17 -20.06
C SER A 395 10.86 3.19 -21.56
N SER A 396 11.27 4.27 -22.21
CA SER A 396 11.20 4.39 -23.68
C SER A 396 12.16 3.42 -24.40
N GLY A 397 11.85 3.10 -25.67
CA GLY A 397 12.68 2.31 -26.56
C GLY A 397 12.23 0.85 -26.71
N GLU A 398 12.93 0.11 -27.59
CA GLU A 398 12.58 -1.27 -27.94
C GLU A 398 12.71 -2.23 -26.76
N ASN A 399 13.65 -1.97 -25.85
CA ASN A 399 13.88 -2.76 -24.64
C ASN A 399 13.10 -2.22 -23.44
N GLY A 400 12.22 -1.24 -23.64
CA GLY A 400 11.37 -0.71 -22.58
C GLY A 400 10.45 -1.78 -22.02
N ALA A 401 10.39 -1.88 -20.70
CA ALA A 401 9.57 -2.84 -20.01
C ALA A 401 9.00 -2.25 -18.71
N PRO A 402 7.78 -2.61 -18.35
CA PRO A 402 7.16 -2.09 -17.14
C PRO A 402 7.83 -2.68 -15.89
N GLN A 403 7.99 -1.81 -14.89
CA GLN A 403 8.50 -2.15 -13.57
C GLN A 403 7.65 -1.43 -12.50
N ILE A 404 7.45 -2.06 -11.35
CA ILE A 404 6.72 -1.43 -10.25
C ILE A 404 7.63 -0.47 -9.49
N TYR A 405 7.09 0.70 -9.22
CA TYR A 405 7.70 1.73 -8.38
C TYR A 405 6.77 2.14 -7.25
N SER A 406 7.34 2.63 -6.17
CA SER A 406 6.61 3.28 -5.08
C SER A 406 7.09 4.71 -4.91
N VAL A 407 6.19 5.61 -4.51
CA VAL A 407 6.48 7.02 -4.22
C VAL A 407 5.67 7.47 -3.00
N ASP A 408 6.30 8.22 -2.11
CA ASP A 408 5.62 8.85 -0.98
C ASP A 408 4.84 10.11 -1.41
N LEU A 409 3.98 10.63 -0.56
CA LEU A 409 3.19 11.83 -0.85
C LEU A 409 4.01 13.11 -1.00
N SER A 410 5.29 13.11 -0.63
CA SER A 410 6.20 14.23 -0.89
C SER A 410 6.81 14.20 -2.29
N GLY A 411 6.73 13.06 -2.99
CA GLY A 411 7.38 12.83 -4.28
C GLY A 411 8.90 12.62 -4.20
N ARG A 412 9.49 12.59 -2.99
CA ARG A 412 10.94 12.52 -2.79
C ARG A 412 11.47 11.10 -2.67
N THR A 413 10.68 10.20 -2.10
CA THR A 413 11.05 8.81 -1.90
C THR A 413 10.50 7.97 -3.05
N LEU A 414 11.19 7.98 -4.19
CA LEU A 414 10.87 7.17 -5.35
C LEU A 414 11.75 5.93 -5.37
N ARG A 415 11.15 4.72 -5.39
CA ARG A 415 11.86 3.44 -5.34
C ARG A 415 11.29 2.44 -6.31
N GLN A 416 12.14 1.64 -6.93
CA GLN A 416 11.72 0.45 -7.64
C GLN A 416 11.44 -0.68 -6.65
N VAL A 417 10.31 -1.38 -6.84
CA VAL A 417 9.95 -2.57 -6.05
C VAL A 417 10.48 -3.80 -6.80
N PRO A 418 11.27 -4.67 -6.17
CA PRO A 418 11.78 -5.87 -6.80
C PRO A 418 10.63 -6.83 -7.20
N THR A 419 10.72 -7.43 -8.38
CA THR A 419 9.71 -8.38 -8.91
C THR A 419 10.35 -9.69 -9.35
N ALA A 420 11.43 -10.11 -8.69
CA ALA A 420 12.17 -11.34 -8.92
C ALA A 420 12.56 -11.57 -10.41
N GLY A 421 12.85 -10.48 -11.14
CA GLY A 421 13.27 -10.52 -12.54
C GLY A 421 12.14 -10.54 -13.58
N SER A 422 10.87 -10.54 -13.16
CA SER A 422 9.74 -10.33 -14.07
C SER A 422 9.60 -8.85 -14.41
N PHE A 423 9.12 -8.54 -15.62
CA PHE A 423 8.49 -7.25 -15.87
C PHE A 423 7.16 -7.21 -15.11
N ALA A 424 6.67 -6.03 -14.74
CA ALA A 424 5.52 -5.93 -13.88
C ALA A 424 4.72 -4.66 -14.17
N SER A 425 3.40 -4.84 -14.38
CA SER A 425 2.43 -3.76 -14.58
C SER A 425 1.20 -3.90 -13.67
N ASP A 426 0.34 -2.90 -13.67
CA ASP A 426 -0.97 -2.87 -12.99
C ASP A 426 -0.92 -3.31 -11.51
N PRO A 427 -0.07 -2.74 -10.65
CA PRO A 427 -0.06 -3.11 -9.25
C PRO A 427 -1.38 -2.78 -8.56
N ALA A 428 -1.78 -3.63 -7.61
CA ALA A 428 -2.87 -3.36 -6.68
C ALA A 428 -2.45 -3.76 -5.28
N TRP A 429 -2.46 -2.78 -4.41
CA TRP A 429 -2.01 -2.91 -3.04
C TRP A 429 -3.17 -3.06 -2.10
#